data_497cf5301d934b6b6a9aa4b71d123723
#
_entry.id   497cf5301d934b6b6a9aa4b71d123723
#
_cell.length_a   1.000
_cell.length_b   1.000
_cell.length_c   1.000
_cell.angle_alpha   90.00
_cell.angle_beta   90.00
_cell.angle_gamma   90.00
#
_symmetry.space_group_name_H-M   'P 1'
#
loop_
_entity.id
_entity.type
_entity.pdbx_description
1 polymer ?
#
loop_
_entity_poly.entity_id
_entity_poly.type
_entity_poly.pdbx_seq_one_letter_code
_entity_poly.pdbx_strand_id
1 'polypeptide(L)'
;MNSNSNIVVCFGELMLRLDCPPGQRLQRTESLRTFFGGAEANVSVLLSQLGVPVRYVTALPDNPIAQAAIDSLKSFGTDTRFIHRSGERIGIYF
;
A
#
# COMPACT_ATOMS: atom_id res chain seq x y z
N MET A 1 28.65 -10.73 6.39
CA MET A 1 28.04 -9.50 5.86
C MET A 1 26.73 -9.23 6.57
N ASN A 2 26.51 -8.02 6.93
CA ASN A 2 25.24 -7.66 7.56
C ASN A 2 24.23 -7.30 6.47
N SER A 3 23.23 -8.15 6.29
CA SER A 3 22.20 -7.95 5.28
C SER A 3 21.30 -6.74 5.56
N ASN A 4 21.34 -6.19 6.79
CA ASN A 4 20.52 -5.05 7.15
C ASN A 4 21.08 -3.71 6.68
N SER A 5 22.29 -3.68 6.17
CA SER A 5 22.96 -2.44 5.80
C SER A 5 22.38 -1.78 4.55
N ASN A 6 21.57 -2.48 3.77
CA ASN A 6 21.08 -2.03 2.47
C ASN A 6 19.55 -2.05 2.37
N ILE A 7 18.88 -1.70 3.47
CA ILE A 7 17.42 -1.60 3.46
C ILE A 7 17.02 -0.24 2.93
N VAL A 8 16.14 -0.22 1.93
CA VAL A 8 15.52 1.01 1.45
C VAL A 8 14.32 1.31 2.33
N VAL A 9 14.24 2.53 2.83
CA VAL A 9 13.12 2.98 3.65
C VAL A 9 12.27 3.94 2.81
N CYS A 10 11.00 3.61 2.67
CA CYS A 10 10.04 4.44 1.95
C CYS A 10 9.06 5.05 2.95
N PHE A 11 8.85 6.36 2.84
CA PHE A 11 7.85 7.10 3.60
C PHE A 11 6.80 7.61 2.65
N GLY A 12 5.54 7.43 2.98
CA GLY A 12 4.51 8.00 2.15
C GLY A 12 3.12 7.63 2.62
N GLU A 13 2.13 8.11 1.90
CA GLU A 13 0.74 7.78 2.16
C GLU A 13 0.35 6.55 1.36
N LEU A 14 -0.14 5.53 2.05
CA LEU A 14 -0.72 4.35 1.44
C LEU A 14 -2.23 4.57 1.36
N MET A 15 -2.76 4.51 0.15
CA MET A 15 -4.15 4.88 -0.12
C MET A 15 -4.91 3.72 -0.76
N LEU A 16 -6.22 3.73 -0.56
CA LEU A 16 -7.14 2.86 -1.27
C LEU A 16 -7.49 3.51 -2.60
N ARG A 17 -7.18 2.83 -3.70
CA ARG A 17 -7.59 3.24 -5.05
C ARG A 17 -8.84 2.48 -5.43
N LEU A 18 -9.86 3.21 -5.86
CA LEU A 18 -11.10 2.66 -6.37
C LEU A 18 -11.19 2.89 -7.87
N ASP A 19 -11.55 1.87 -8.60
CA ASP A 19 -11.55 1.89 -10.05
C ASP A 19 -12.79 1.20 -10.59
N CYS A 20 -13.34 1.73 -11.67
CA CYS A 20 -14.48 1.11 -12.33
C CYS A 20 -14.04 -0.12 -13.10
N PRO A 21 -14.87 -1.16 -13.18
CA PRO A 21 -14.64 -2.25 -14.12
C PRO A 21 -14.51 -1.71 -15.55
N PRO A 22 -13.74 -2.37 -16.42
CA PRO A 22 -13.57 -1.92 -17.79
C PRO A 22 -14.91 -1.68 -18.51
N GLY A 23 -15.01 -0.56 -19.21
CA GLY A 23 -16.21 -0.20 -19.97
C GLY A 23 -17.34 0.42 -19.16
N GLN A 24 -17.15 0.63 -17.85
CA GLN A 24 -18.19 1.23 -16.99
C GLN A 24 -17.81 2.63 -16.55
N ARG A 25 -18.80 3.48 -16.42
CA ARG A 25 -18.65 4.83 -15.89
C ARG A 25 -18.92 4.83 -14.40
N LEU A 26 -18.22 5.71 -13.67
CA LEU A 26 -18.39 5.85 -12.23
C LEU A 26 -19.86 6.09 -11.84
N GLN A 27 -20.60 6.88 -12.64
CA GLN A 27 -22.00 7.21 -12.34
C GLN A 27 -22.94 6.04 -12.48
N ARG A 28 -22.54 4.96 -13.17
CA ARG A 28 -23.42 3.83 -13.50
C ARG A 28 -22.92 2.49 -12.97
N THR A 29 -21.74 2.46 -12.41
CA THR A 29 -21.20 1.20 -11.91
C THR A 29 -21.87 0.80 -10.61
N GLU A 30 -22.12 -0.49 -10.45
CA GLU A 30 -22.62 -1.06 -9.20
C GLU A 30 -21.49 -1.60 -8.31
N SER A 31 -20.28 -1.66 -8.84
CA SER A 31 -19.12 -2.16 -8.12
C SER A 31 -17.89 -1.37 -8.49
N LEU A 32 -16.91 -1.42 -7.60
CA LEU A 32 -15.60 -0.81 -7.82
C LEU A 32 -14.51 -1.83 -7.53
N ARG A 33 -13.47 -1.85 -8.35
CA ARG A 33 -12.29 -2.64 -8.06
C ARG A 33 -11.44 -1.89 -7.05
N THR A 34 -10.81 -2.63 -6.15
CA THR A 34 -10.00 -2.05 -5.09
C THR A 34 -8.54 -2.38 -5.29
N PHE A 35 -7.70 -1.38 -5.14
CA PHE A 35 -6.25 -1.50 -5.16
C PHE A 35 -5.67 -0.62 -4.07
N PHE A 36 -4.44 -0.91 -3.67
CA PHE A 36 -3.73 -0.04 -2.74
C PHE A 36 -2.55 0.58 -3.46
N GLY A 37 -2.32 1.87 -3.25
CA GLY A 37 -1.27 2.57 -3.97
C GLY A 37 -0.88 3.88 -3.31
N GLY A 38 -0.13 4.64 -4.05
CA GLY A 38 0.55 5.85 -3.69
C GLY A 38 1.93 5.80 -4.33
N ALA A 39 2.56 6.95 -4.53
CA ALA A 39 3.84 6.99 -5.26
C ALA A 39 4.89 6.11 -4.57
N GLU A 40 5.06 6.28 -3.27
CA GLU A 40 6.07 5.54 -2.50
C GLU A 40 5.70 4.08 -2.33
N ALA A 41 4.39 3.78 -2.24
CA ALA A 41 3.93 2.40 -2.17
C ALA A 41 4.25 1.66 -3.48
N ASN A 42 4.04 2.30 -4.63
CA ASN A 42 4.36 1.71 -5.92
C ASN A 42 5.86 1.45 -6.07
N VAL A 43 6.70 2.37 -5.61
CA VAL A 43 8.16 2.19 -5.59
C VAL A 43 8.53 1.01 -4.68
N SER A 44 7.91 0.92 -3.50
CA SER A 44 8.17 -0.17 -2.55
C SER A 44 7.89 -1.52 -3.17
N VAL A 45 6.75 -1.66 -3.84
CA VAL A 45 6.36 -2.91 -4.49
C VAL A 45 7.35 -3.28 -5.59
N LEU A 46 7.72 -2.31 -6.44
CA LEU A 46 8.67 -2.54 -7.52
C LEU A 46 10.02 -3.02 -6.97
N LEU A 47 10.56 -2.33 -5.99
CA LEU A 47 11.85 -2.70 -5.39
C LEU A 47 11.78 -4.06 -4.72
N SER A 48 10.68 -4.35 -4.00
CA SER A 48 10.50 -5.66 -3.36
C SER A 48 10.46 -6.78 -4.40
N GLN A 49 9.80 -6.56 -5.53
CA GLN A 49 9.76 -7.54 -6.62
C GLN A 49 11.14 -7.76 -7.25
N LEU A 50 12.01 -6.75 -7.21
CA LEU A 50 13.39 -6.87 -7.69
C LEU A 50 14.33 -7.48 -6.66
N GLY A 51 13.82 -7.91 -5.51
CA GLY A 51 14.62 -8.53 -4.47
C GLY A 51 15.36 -7.55 -3.55
N VAL A 52 15.05 -6.26 -3.64
CA VAL A 52 15.63 -5.25 -2.76
C VAL A 52 14.86 -5.23 -1.44
N PRO A 53 15.54 -5.34 -0.28
CA PRO A 53 14.86 -5.21 1.00
C PRO A 53 14.28 -3.81 1.17
N VAL A 54 12.96 -3.72 1.40
CA VAL A 54 12.26 -2.45 1.54
C VAL A 54 11.46 -2.44 2.83
N ARG A 55 11.56 -1.34 3.57
CA ARG A 55 10.73 -1.05 4.73
C ARG A 55 9.82 0.12 4.39
N TYR A 56 8.53 -0.07 4.61
CA TYR A 56 7.54 0.98 4.39
C TYR A 56 7.12 1.56 5.73
N VAL A 57 7.22 2.90 5.84
CA VAL A 57 6.88 3.63 7.06
C VAL A 57 5.75 4.59 6.75
N THR A 58 4.66 4.46 7.46
CA THR A 58 3.49 5.33 7.31
C THR A 58 2.61 5.20 8.55
N ALA A 59 1.52 5.94 8.57
CA ALA A 59 0.49 5.80 9.60
C ALA A 59 -0.82 5.37 8.93
N LEU A 60 -1.44 4.34 9.47
CA LEU A 60 -2.70 3.80 8.97
C LEU A 60 -3.66 3.54 10.13
N PRO A 61 -4.96 3.72 9.91
CA PRO A 61 -5.94 3.41 10.95
C PRO A 61 -5.94 1.91 11.27
N ASP A 62 -6.49 1.59 12.43
CA ASP A 62 -6.64 0.20 12.86
C ASP A 62 -8.04 -0.28 12.47
N ASN A 63 -8.18 -0.67 11.21
CA ASN A 63 -9.42 -1.18 10.66
C ASN A 63 -9.14 -2.20 9.56
N PRO A 64 -10.17 -2.95 9.13
CA PRO A 64 -9.97 -4.02 8.13
C PRO A 64 -9.44 -3.54 6.78
N ILE A 65 -9.82 -2.35 6.33
CA ILE A 65 -9.34 -1.82 5.04
C ILE A 65 -7.83 -1.55 5.12
N ALA A 66 -7.39 -0.89 6.20
CA ALA A 66 -5.97 -0.63 6.39
C ALA A 66 -5.18 -1.93 6.58
N GLN A 67 -5.77 -2.92 7.26
CA GLN A 67 -5.12 -4.23 7.38
C GLN A 67 -4.95 -4.89 6.02
N ALA A 68 -5.93 -4.80 5.14
CA ALA A 68 -5.82 -5.31 3.78
C ALA A 68 -4.71 -4.61 3.00
N ALA A 69 -4.53 -3.30 3.21
CA ALA A 69 -3.43 -2.55 2.59
C ALA A 69 -2.07 -3.07 3.06
N ILE A 70 -1.93 -3.31 4.35
CA ILE A 70 -0.70 -3.87 4.92
C ILE A 70 -0.44 -5.26 4.36
N ASP A 71 -1.45 -6.11 4.30
CA ASP A 71 -1.32 -7.46 3.76
C ASP A 71 -0.91 -7.44 2.30
N SER A 72 -1.41 -6.47 1.53
CA SER A 72 -0.99 -6.29 0.14
C SER A 72 0.51 -6.01 0.04
N LEU A 73 1.03 -5.09 0.86
CA LEU A 73 2.47 -4.82 0.88
C LEU A 73 3.28 -6.04 1.30
N LYS A 74 2.82 -6.76 2.31
CA LYS A 74 3.49 -8.00 2.77
C LYS A 74 3.56 -9.04 1.66
N SER A 75 2.53 -9.14 0.84
CA SER A 75 2.48 -10.13 -0.24
C SER A 75 3.59 -9.94 -1.27
N PHE A 76 4.13 -8.72 -1.36
CA PHE A 76 5.28 -8.41 -2.22
C PHE A 76 6.62 -8.46 -1.49
N GLY A 77 6.62 -8.81 -0.21
CA GLY A 77 7.86 -8.93 0.56
C GLY A 77 8.30 -7.64 1.25
N THR A 78 7.48 -6.60 1.26
CA THR A 78 7.80 -5.34 1.93
C THR A 78 7.70 -5.50 3.45
N ASP A 79 8.68 -4.95 4.17
CA ASP A 79 8.67 -4.91 5.63
C ASP A 79 7.68 -3.85 6.12
N THR A 80 6.63 -4.29 6.80
CA THR A 80 5.53 -3.44 7.28
C THR A 80 5.51 -3.28 8.79
N ARG A 81 6.54 -3.75 9.50
CA ARG A 81 6.55 -3.78 10.98
C ARG A 81 6.56 -2.40 11.62
N PHE A 82 6.94 -1.38 10.87
CA PHE A 82 7.06 -0.01 11.38
C PHE A 82 5.92 0.90 10.91
N ILE A 83 4.84 0.31 10.42
CA ILE A 83 3.62 1.07 10.13
C ILE A 83 2.93 1.38 11.46
N HIS A 84 2.74 2.68 11.71
CA HIS A 84 2.07 3.14 12.92
C HIS A 84 0.55 3.10 12.72
N ARG A 85 -0.16 2.48 13.66
CA ARG A 85 -1.62 2.36 13.57
C ARG A 85 -2.26 3.56 14.27
N SER A 86 -2.74 4.51 13.48
CA SER A 86 -3.37 5.73 13.98
C SER A 86 -4.26 6.35 12.91
N GLY A 87 -5.15 7.26 13.33
CA GLY A 87 -6.06 7.94 12.41
C GLY A 87 -7.40 7.24 12.31
N GLU A 88 -8.33 7.88 11.60
CA GLU A 88 -9.72 7.41 11.54
C GLU A 88 -10.03 6.65 10.26
N ARG A 89 -9.38 6.99 9.16
CA ARG A 89 -9.62 6.32 7.89
C ARG A 89 -8.39 6.39 6.99
N ILE A 90 -8.36 5.48 6.02
CA ILE A 90 -7.36 5.49 4.95
C ILE A 90 -7.78 6.52 3.89
N GLY A 91 -6.80 7.15 3.25
CA GLY A 91 -7.07 8.03 2.11
C GLY A 91 -7.60 7.23 0.92
N ILE A 92 -8.51 7.85 0.17
CA ILE A 92 -9.19 7.20 -0.97
C ILE A 92 -8.99 8.08 -2.20
N TYR A 93 -8.72 7.44 -3.34
CA TYR A 93 -8.69 8.13 -4.62
C TYR A 93 -9.24 7.23 -5.74
N PHE A 94 -9.64 7.85 -6.83
CA PHE A 94 -10.24 7.17 -7.98
C PHE A 94 -9.34 7.15 -9.23
#